data_4e2426706f1694041e9ed2cf25eb6576
#
_entry.id   4e2426706f1694041e9ed2cf25eb6576
#
_cell.length_a   1.000
_cell.length_b   1.000
_cell.length_c   1.000
_cell.angle_alpha   90.00
_cell.angle_beta   90.00
_cell.angle_gamma   90.00
#
_symmetry.space_group_name_H-M   'P 1'
#
loop_
_entity.id
_entity.type
_entity.pdbx_description
1 polymer ?
#
loop_
_entity_poly.entity_id
_entity_poly.type
_entity_poly.pdbx_seq_one_letter_code
_entity_poly.pdbx_strand_id
1 'polypeptide(L)'
;LHYATECLTLGHEYIFPIKTHQKLESDPINNITNALSKLDEDESCMIQIMLRPTDNHWQKHASKHASHMHKHGHGGGGFSPLSLIKWFINFWKTDTKDDGKHEEKEGPSALESEEVKLIDEKSKKIGYDAIIRIMTVARDHHECEMQMKNILSSFEQFKSPDTNYFHDSHEHASARTVRNILYRTFSRPGWKKWKSMILNVEEISSLFHFPHSKYNLTPEIKWQKFKIVKAPDNIPKEWILMWYNIYRGKTVPIYMKAED
;
A
#
# COMPACT_ATOMS: atom_id res chain seq x y z
N LEU A 1 -28.05 8.56 9.79
CA LEU A 1 -26.83 7.85 9.45
C LEU A 1 -25.64 8.71 9.83
N HIS A 2 -24.66 8.11 10.47
CA HIS A 2 -23.37 8.69 10.81
C HIS A 2 -22.28 8.10 9.91
N TYR A 3 -21.13 8.76 9.84
CA TYR A 3 -19.99 8.27 9.09
C TYR A 3 -18.69 8.57 9.81
N ALA A 4 -17.72 7.69 9.63
CA ALA A 4 -16.33 7.92 10.01
C ALA A 4 -15.44 7.76 8.78
N THR A 5 -14.34 8.49 8.73
CA THR A 5 -13.35 8.41 7.63
C THR A 5 -11.96 8.38 8.19
N GLU A 6 -11.11 7.57 7.59
CA GLU A 6 -9.68 7.50 7.87
C GLU A 6 -8.86 7.44 6.59
N CYS A 7 -7.64 7.93 6.68
CA CYS A 7 -6.64 7.79 5.63
C CYS A 7 -5.43 7.04 6.20
N LEU A 8 -5.05 5.95 5.57
CA LEU A 8 -3.86 5.21 5.99
C LEU A 8 -2.59 5.94 5.55
N THR A 9 -1.61 5.93 6.41
CA THR A 9 -0.26 6.44 6.16
C THR A 9 0.77 5.39 6.57
N LEU A 10 2.00 5.52 6.07
CA LEU A 10 3.12 4.67 6.50
C LEU A 10 3.70 5.17 7.82
N GLY A 11 4.09 4.24 8.69
CA GLY A 11 4.71 4.53 9.98
C GLY A 11 6.14 5.05 9.83
N HIS A 12 6.86 4.53 8.85
CA HIS A 12 8.21 4.94 8.48
C HIS A 12 8.24 5.52 7.06
N GLU A 13 9.42 5.89 6.60
CA GLU A 13 9.61 6.44 5.27
C GLU A 13 9.23 5.40 4.19
N TYR A 14 8.71 5.89 3.08
CA TYR A 14 8.22 5.05 1.97
C TYR A 14 9.26 4.13 1.33
N ILE A 15 10.56 4.36 1.58
CA ILE A 15 11.64 3.49 1.09
C ILE A 15 11.63 2.12 1.76
N PHE A 16 11.13 2.04 3.00
CA PHE A 16 11.00 0.78 3.72
C PHE A 16 9.75 0.03 3.27
N PRO A 17 9.85 -1.27 2.96
CA PRO A 17 8.70 -2.05 2.53
C PRO A 17 7.77 -2.41 3.69
N ILE A 18 6.48 -2.57 3.36
CA ILE A 18 5.52 -3.29 4.20
C ILE A 18 5.68 -4.80 3.98
N LYS A 19 5.06 -5.61 4.84
CA LYS A 19 5.01 -7.06 4.67
C LYS A 19 4.15 -7.42 3.46
N THR A 20 4.71 -8.18 2.51
CA THR A 20 4.02 -8.60 1.28
C THR A 20 3.49 -10.03 1.36
N HIS A 21 2.67 -10.44 0.40
CA HIS A 21 2.09 -11.77 0.31
C HIS A 21 3.12 -12.91 0.38
N GLN A 22 4.37 -12.68 -0.01
CA GLN A 22 5.43 -13.68 0.08
C GLN A 22 5.79 -14.05 1.52
N LYS A 23 5.53 -13.16 2.46
CA LYS A 23 5.80 -13.33 3.89
C LYS A 23 4.52 -13.54 4.73
N LEU A 24 3.35 -13.55 4.10
CA LEU A 24 2.07 -13.78 4.75
C LEU A 24 1.72 -15.29 4.68
N GLU A 25 1.16 -15.80 5.76
CA GLU A 25 0.76 -17.22 5.86
C GLU A 25 -0.53 -17.54 5.10
N SER A 26 -1.36 -16.53 4.90
CA SER A 26 -2.66 -16.65 4.23
C SER A 26 -2.88 -15.48 3.28
N ASP A 27 -3.90 -15.63 2.42
CA ASP A 27 -4.34 -14.58 1.51
C ASP A 27 -4.80 -13.35 2.29
N PRO A 28 -4.12 -12.17 2.15
CA PRO A 28 -4.43 -10.98 2.94
C PRO A 28 -5.83 -10.42 2.69
N ILE A 29 -6.42 -10.68 1.52
CA ILE A 29 -7.80 -10.28 1.22
C ILE A 29 -8.80 -10.95 2.15
N ASN A 30 -8.51 -12.15 2.67
CA ASN A 30 -9.40 -12.85 3.59
C ASN A 30 -9.63 -12.06 4.88
N ASN A 31 -8.59 -11.46 5.44
CA ASN A 31 -8.74 -10.68 6.68
C ASN A 31 -9.57 -9.43 6.45
N ILE A 32 -9.38 -8.76 5.31
CA ILE A 32 -10.15 -7.57 4.93
C ILE A 32 -11.62 -7.95 4.69
N THR A 33 -11.88 -8.97 3.86
CA THR A 33 -13.25 -9.41 3.57
C THR A 33 -13.95 -9.95 4.81
N ASN A 34 -13.22 -10.61 5.70
CA ASN A 34 -13.74 -11.11 6.96
C ASN A 34 -14.10 -9.97 7.94
N ALA A 35 -13.36 -8.86 7.93
CA ALA A 35 -13.73 -7.67 8.66
C ALA A 35 -14.99 -7.01 8.07
N LEU A 36 -15.09 -6.97 6.73
CA LEU A 36 -16.26 -6.43 6.02
C LEU A 36 -17.52 -7.28 6.21
N SER A 37 -17.40 -8.59 6.36
CA SER A 37 -18.55 -9.51 6.55
C SER A 37 -19.23 -9.38 7.91
N LYS A 38 -18.64 -8.62 8.84
CA LYS A 38 -19.22 -8.34 10.15
C LYS A 38 -20.13 -7.12 10.16
N LEU A 39 -20.28 -6.44 9.02
CA LEU A 39 -21.20 -5.31 8.88
C LEU A 39 -22.63 -5.81 8.82
N ASP A 40 -23.53 -5.12 9.52
CA ASP A 40 -24.96 -5.37 9.46
C ASP A 40 -25.58 -4.84 8.16
N GLU A 41 -26.85 -5.21 7.88
CA GLU A 41 -27.51 -4.86 6.60
C GLU A 41 -27.63 -3.36 6.35
N ASP A 42 -27.66 -2.54 7.37
CA ASP A 42 -27.78 -1.09 7.33
C ASP A 42 -26.44 -0.36 7.55
N GLU A 43 -25.36 -1.11 7.67
CA GLU A 43 -24.01 -0.62 7.74
C GLU A 43 -23.31 -0.72 6.38
N SER A 44 -22.35 0.16 6.15
CA SER A 44 -21.57 0.14 4.91
C SER A 44 -20.12 0.52 5.17
N CYS A 45 -19.21 -0.10 4.45
CA CYS A 45 -17.81 0.27 4.44
C CYS A 45 -17.30 0.40 3.00
N MET A 46 -16.47 1.40 2.78
CA MET A 46 -15.75 1.58 1.53
C MET A 46 -14.26 1.72 1.81
N ILE A 47 -13.47 0.90 1.14
CA ILE A 47 -12.01 1.01 1.11
C ILE A 47 -11.63 1.49 -0.29
N GLN A 48 -11.05 2.68 -0.38
CA GLN A 48 -10.64 3.30 -1.63
C GLN A 48 -9.11 3.31 -1.73
N ILE A 49 -8.57 2.58 -2.70
CA ILE A 49 -7.14 2.59 -3.02
C ILE A 49 -6.96 3.34 -4.33
N MET A 50 -6.25 4.45 -4.28
CA MET A 50 -5.95 5.26 -5.45
C MET A 50 -4.46 5.23 -5.72
N LEU A 51 -4.12 5.03 -6.97
CA LEU A 51 -2.73 4.91 -7.45
C LEU A 51 -2.49 5.91 -8.57
N ARG A 52 -1.32 6.51 -8.58
CA ARG A 52 -0.83 7.25 -9.74
C ARG A 52 0.64 6.93 -9.98
N PRO A 53 1.10 6.93 -11.23
CA PRO A 53 2.51 6.76 -11.53
C PRO A 53 3.36 7.77 -10.76
N THR A 54 4.51 7.33 -10.29
CA THR A 54 5.53 8.22 -9.72
C THR A 54 6.77 8.21 -10.61
N ASP A 55 7.57 9.26 -10.51
CA ASP A 55 8.85 9.32 -11.20
C ASP A 55 9.91 8.43 -10.50
N ASN A 56 11.07 8.29 -11.12
CA ASN A 56 12.15 7.45 -10.61
C ASN A 56 12.99 8.13 -9.51
N HIS A 57 12.61 9.32 -9.04
CA HIS A 57 13.34 10.01 -7.97
C HIS A 57 13.32 9.23 -6.65
N TRP A 58 12.22 8.57 -6.36
CA TRP A 58 12.10 7.75 -5.16
C TRP A 58 13.09 6.56 -5.16
N GLN A 59 13.33 5.94 -6.30
CA GLN A 59 14.29 4.83 -6.45
C GLN A 59 15.72 5.32 -6.22
N LYS A 60 16.06 6.48 -6.78
CA LYS A 60 17.37 7.12 -6.56
C LYS A 60 17.56 7.45 -5.07
N HIS A 61 16.51 7.94 -4.41
CA HIS A 61 16.53 8.23 -2.98
C HIS A 61 16.73 6.94 -2.16
N ALA A 62 15.98 5.89 -2.44
CA ALA A 62 16.11 4.59 -1.79
C ALA A 62 17.51 4.00 -1.97
N SER A 63 18.05 4.00 -3.19
CA SER A 63 19.40 3.50 -3.48
C SER A 63 20.49 4.31 -2.77
N LYS A 64 20.34 5.64 -2.71
CA LYS A 64 21.28 6.50 -1.97
C LYS A 64 21.25 6.20 -0.47
N HIS A 65 20.05 6.01 0.08
CA HIS A 65 19.87 5.64 1.50
C HIS A 65 20.52 4.27 1.80
N ALA A 66 20.23 3.26 0.99
CA ALA A 66 20.83 1.94 1.11
C ALA A 66 22.35 1.98 1.04
N SER A 67 22.91 2.75 0.09
CA SER A 67 24.36 2.92 -0.06
C SER A 67 25.01 3.64 1.14
N HIS A 68 24.29 4.58 1.76
CA HIS A 68 24.78 5.27 2.95
C HIS A 68 24.81 4.34 4.17
N MET A 69 23.76 3.57 4.39
CA MET A 69 23.71 2.57 5.45
C MET A 69 24.82 1.53 5.30
N HIS A 70 25.06 1.06 4.07
CA HIS A 70 26.13 0.09 3.80
C HIS A 70 27.53 0.64 4.09
N LYS A 71 27.77 1.95 3.88
CA LYS A 71 29.12 2.55 4.05
C LYS A 71 29.40 2.98 5.50
N HIS A 72 28.40 3.35 6.25
CA HIS A 72 28.59 4.05 7.52
C HIS A 72 28.05 3.32 8.74
N GLY A 73 27.31 2.19 8.60
CA GLY A 73 26.64 1.51 9.70
C GLY A 73 25.94 2.49 10.66
N HIS A 74 24.84 2.19 11.23
CA HIS A 74 24.35 2.99 12.34
C HIS A 74 25.23 2.70 13.56
N GLY A 75 26.14 3.60 13.89
CA GLY A 75 26.87 3.51 15.16
C GLY A 75 25.90 3.31 16.31
N GLY A 76 26.01 2.16 16.96
CA GLY A 76 25.27 1.59 18.06
C GLY A 76 24.23 2.48 18.77
N GLY A 77 23.01 2.42 18.32
CA GLY A 77 21.90 3.07 19.01
C GLY A 77 20.61 2.67 18.29
N GLY A 78 19.74 1.96 19.01
CA GLY A 78 18.48 1.47 18.49
C GLY A 78 17.72 2.50 17.67
N PHE A 79 16.96 2.01 16.72
CA PHE A 79 16.11 2.75 15.78
C PHE A 79 15.34 3.88 16.49
N SER A 80 15.99 5.03 16.64
CA SER A 80 15.40 6.22 17.24
C SER A 80 14.92 7.13 16.13
N PRO A 81 13.67 7.57 16.14
CA PRO A 81 13.17 8.57 15.19
C PRO A 81 14.02 9.85 15.17
N LEU A 82 14.78 10.10 16.24
CA LEU A 82 15.73 11.23 16.34
C LEU A 82 16.99 11.05 15.47
N SER A 83 17.44 9.83 15.22
CA SER A 83 18.58 9.57 14.33
C SER A 83 18.22 9.82 12.87
N LEU A 84 17.00 9.52 12.47
CA LEU A 84 16.46 9.86 11.15
C LEU A 84 16.34 11.38 10.97
N ILE A 85 15.91 12.10 12.00
CA ILE A 85 15.80 13.57 11.97
C ILE A 85 17.20 14.21 11.87
N LYS A 86 18.19 13.73 12.61
CA LYS A 86 19.58 14.22 12.53
C LYS A 86 20.18 13.95 11.14
N TRP A 87 19.94 12.77 10.57
CA TRP A 87 20.39 12.44 9.22
C TRP A 87 19.72 13.36 8.17
N PHE A 88 18.43 13.64 8.31
CA PHE A 88 17.69 14.53 7.40
C PHE A 88 18.19 15.96 7.46
N ILE A 89 18.50 16.46 8.66
CA ILE A 89 19.06 17.81 8.84
C ILE A 89 20.48 17.91 8.25
N ASN A 90 21.30 16.88 8.41
CA ASN A 90 22.65 16.85 7.84
C ASN A 90 22.66 16.68 6.31
N PHE A 91 21.63 16.05 5.74
CA PHE A 91 21.48 15.91 4.30
C PHE A 91 21.18 17.24 3.57
N TRP A 92 20.50 18.17 4.23
CA TRP A 92 20.19 19.50 3.69
C TRP A 92 21.27 20.54 3.95
N LYS A 93 22.23 20.25 4.82
CA LYS A 93 23.42 21.11 4.98
C LYS A 93 24.46 20.65 3.98
N THR A 94 24.57 21.40 2.88
CA THR A 94 25.65 21.31 1.91
C THR A 94 27.01 21.53 2.57
N ASP A 95 27.96 20.66 2.18
CA ASP A 95 29.40 20.78 2.21
C ASP A 95 30.01 21.89 3.09
N THR A 96 30.47 21.53 4.26
CA THR A 96 31.69 22.09 4.84
C THR A 96 32.56 20.91 5.25
N LYS A 97 33.74 20.87 4.62
CA LYS A 97 34.82 19.97 4.99
C LYS A 97 35.20 20.23 6.45
N ASP A 98 35.25 19.17 7.23
CA ASP A 98 36.03 19.16 8.46
C ASP A 98 36.84 17.87 8.53
N ASP A 99 38.13 18.04 8.71
CA ASP A 99 39.16 17.02 8.79
C ASP A 99 39.20 16.40 10.21
N GLY A 100 39.29 15.09 10.25
CA GLY A 100 40.03 14.38 11.30
C GLY A 100 39.25 13.86 12.50
N LYS A 101 38.84 12.57 12.42
CA LYS A 101 39.06 11.55 13.45
C LYS A 101 38.81 10.18 12.88
N HIS A 102 39.82 9.34 12.85
CA HIS A 102 39.68 7.90 12.60
C HIS A 102 39.01 7.25 13.81
N GLU A 103 37.70 7.02 13.70
CA GLU A 103 37.00 6.01 14.49
C GLU A 103 37.00 4.72 13.68
N GLU A 104 37.40 3.62 14.27
CA GLU A 104 37.30 2.31 13.69
C GLU A 104 35.83 2.06 13.33
N LYS A 105 35.56 1.92 12.03
CA LYS A 105 34.22 1.66 11.51
C LYS A 105 33.92 0.19 11.71
N GLU A 106 33.15 -0.14 12.72
CA GLU A 106 32.43 -1.42 12.74
C GLU A 106 31.57 -1.50 11.48
N GLY A 107 31.67 -2.59 10.72
CA GLY A 107 30.85 -2.84 9.55
C GLY A 107 29.37 -2.92 9.92
N PRO A 108 28.45 -2.81 8.93
CA PRO A 108 27.01 -2.85 9.19
C PRO A 108 26.62 -4.13 9.92
N SER A 109 25.74 -4.01 10.89
CA SER A 109 25.19 -5.15 11.62
C SER A 109 24.41 -6.08 10.68
N ALA A 110 24.18 -7.32 11.09
CA ALA A 110 23.40 -8.28 10.31
C ALA A 110 21.98 -7.74 9.99
N LEU A 111 21.34 -7.03 10.94
CA LEU A 111 20.04 -6.40 10.77
C LEU A 111 20.08 -5.27 9.75
N GLU A 112 21.07 -4.39 9.83
CA GLU A 112 21.24 -3.30 8.85
C GLU A 112 21.49 -3.84 7.43
N SER A 113 22.22 -4.93 7.31
CA SER A 113 22.45 -5.60 6.03
C SER A 113 21.15 -6.16 5.43
N GLU A 114 20.25 -6.67 6.28
CA GLU A 114 18.94 -7.16 5.85
C GLU A 114 18.00 -6.01 5.46
N GLU A 115 17.97 -4.92 6.22
CA GLU A 115 17.20 -3.71 5.88
C GLU A 115 17.64 -3.12 4.53
N VAL A 116 18.94 -2.98 4.30
CA VAL A 116 19.51 -2.52 3.02
C VAL A 116 19.04 -3.40 1.87
N LYS A 117 19.06 -4.71 2.06
CA LYS A 117 18.58 -5.68 1.06
C LYS A 117 17.10 -5.48 0.75
N LEU A 118 16.26 -5.29 1.77
CA LEU A 118 14.82 -5.08 1.61
C LEU A 118 14.51 -3.76 0.88
N ILE A 119 15.23 -2.68 1.19
CA ILE A 119 15.12 -1.39 0.48
C ILE A 119 15.53 -1.55 -1.00
N ASP A 120 16.62 -2.26 -1.26
CA ASP A 120 17.11 -2.52 -2.61
C ASP A 120 16.11 -3.35 -3.41
N GLU A 121 15.55 -4.40 -2.83
CA GLU A 121 14.51 -5.23 -3.44
C GLU A 121 13.24 -4.42 -3.75
N LYS A 122 12.82 -3.54 -2.85
CA LYS A 122 11.69 -2.64 -3.08
C LYS A 122 11.96 -1.69 -4.22
N SER A 123 13.14 -1.07 -4.25
CA SER A 123 13.50 -0.03 -5.21
C SER A 123 13.71 -0.55 -6.64
N LYS A 124 13.95 -1.83 -6.83
CA LYS A 124 14.06 -2.47 -8.15
C LYS A 124 12.72 -2.62 -8.87
N LYS A 125 11.61 -2.45 -8.16
CA LYS A 125 10.27 -2.63 -8.72
C LYS A 125 9.63 -1.27 -9.04
N ILE A 126 8.66 -1.28 -9.95
CA ILE A 126 7.89 -0.07 -10.29
C ILE A 126 7.08 0.35 -9.07
N GLY A 127 7.15 1.63 -8.72
CA GLY A 127 6.43 2.22 -7.61
C GLY A 127 5.32 3.14 -8.08
N TYR A 128 4.30 3.26 -7.23
CA TYR A 128 3.16 4.14 -7.41
C TYR A 128 2.97 4.98 -6.16
N ASP A 129 2.63 6.24 -6.38
CA ASP A 129 2.13 7.10 -5.31
C ASP A 129 0.71 6.65 -4.96
N ALA A 130 0.48 6.28 -3.70
CA ALA A 130 -0.75 5.64 -3.26
C ALA A 130 -1.49 6.47 -2.20
N ILE A 131 -2.80 6.40 -2.22
CA ILE A 131 -3.68 6.87 -1.13
C ILE A 131 -4.65 5.76 -0.81
N ILE A 132 -4.77 5.41 0.47
CA ILE A 132 -5.74 4.45 0.96
C ILE A 132 -6.67 5.19 1.92
N ARG A 133 -7.96 5.21 1.61
CA ARG A 133 -9.01 5.82 2.43
C ARG A 133 -10.05 4.78 2.81
N ILE A 134 -10.53 4.88 4.02
CA ILE A 134 -11.58 4.02 4.55
C ILE A 134 -12.71 4.95 4.99
N MET A 135 -13.94 4.57 4.67
CA MET A 135 -15.16 5.23 5.12
C MET A 135 -16.13 4.19 5.62
N THR A 136 -16.63 4.37 6.82
CA THR A 136 -17.69 3.56 7.42
C THR A 136 -18.93 4.39 7.61
N VAL A 137 -20.10 3.78 7.44
CA VAL A 137 -21.41 4.41 7.63
C VAL A 137 -22.27 3.46 8.45
N ALA A 138 -22.88 3.95 9.53
CA ALA A 138 -23.75 3.19 10.40
C ALA A 138 -24.89 4.07 10.96
N ARG A 139 -25.72 3.50 11.81
CA ARG A 139 -26.86 4.21 12.46
C ARG A 139 -26.40 5.26 13.43
N ASP A 140 -25.34 4.97 14.19
CA ASP A 140 -24.79 5.90 15.16
C ASP A 140 -23.27 6.07 15.02
N HIS A 141 -22.72 7.02 15.75
CA HIS A 141 -21.30 7.37 15.68
C HIS A 141 -20.40 6.27 16.28
N HIS A 142 -20.87 5.64 17.36
CA HIS A 142 -20.11 4.60 18.06
C HIS A 142 -19.93 3.35 17.18
N GLU A 143 -21.00 2.93 16.50
CA GLU A 143 -20.95 1.85 15.51
C GLU A 143 -19.97 2.16 14.37
N CYS A 144 -20.03 3.39 13.81
CA CYS A 144 -19.07 3.82 12.78
C CYS A 144 -17.63 3.69 13.24
N GLU A 145 -17.29 4.14 14.45
CA GLU A 145 -15.94 4.06 15.00
C GLU A 145 -15.52 2.63 15.30
N MET A 146 -16.44 1.81 15.81
CA MET A 146 -16.17 0.40 16.08
C MET A 146 -15.87 -0.35 14.79
N GLN A 147 -16.67 -0.14 13.73
CA GLN A 147 -16.44 -0.74 12.42
C GLN A 147 -15.12 -0.23 11.80
N MET A 148 -14.83 1.07 11.94
CA MET A 148 -13.54 1.63 11.48
C MET A 148 -12.36 0.91 12.15
N LYS A 149 -12.39 0.71 13.47
CA LYS A 149 -11.32 0.00 14.20
C LYS A 149 -11.20 -1.46 13.75
N ASN A 150 -12.32 -2.13 13.50
CA ASN A 150 -12.31 -3.51 12.96
C ASN A 150 -11.64 -3.59 11.60
N ILE A 151 -11.96 -2.64 10.71
CA ILE A 151 -11.34 -2.59 9.37
C ILE A 151 -9.86 -2.23 9.46
N LEU A 152 -9.49 -1.21 10.26
CA LEU A 152 -8.09 -0.82 10.47
C LEU A 152 -7.25 -1.98 11.01
N SER A 153 -7.78 -2.77 11.93
CA SER A 153 -7.08 -3.94 12.47
C SER A 153 -6.76 -4.99 11.41
N SER A 154 -7.54 -5.09 10.34
CA SER A 154 -7.25 -6.00 9.24
C SER A 154 -5.99 -5.62 8.45
N PHE A 155 -5.55 -4.36 8.52
CA PHE A 155 -4.32 -3.88 7.89
C PHE A 155 -3.06 -4.14 8.73
N GLU A 156 -3.19 -4.51 10.02
CA GLU A 156 -2.05 -4.86 10.87
C GLU A 156 -1.25 -6.06 10.34
N GLN A 157 -1.86 -6.94 9.54
CA GLN A 157 -1.18 -8.05 8.89
C GLN A 157 -0.01 -7.61 7.99
N PHE A 158 -0.06 -6.39 7.44
CA PHE A 158 0.99 -5.84 6.58
C PHE A 158 2.15 -5.25 7.37
N LYS A 159 2.07 -5.27 8.70
CA LYS A 159 3.12 -4.77 9.57
C LYS A 159 4.37 -5.65 9.48
N SER A 160 5.48 -5.01 9.16
CA SER A 160 6.81 -5.59 9.29
C SER A 160 7.49 -4.94 10.50
N PRO A 161 7.87 -5.71 11.52
CA PRO A 161 8.45 -5.17 12.76
C PRO A 161 9.66 -4.28 12.50
N ASP A 162 10.48 -4.66 11.51
CA ASP A 162 11.78 -4.06 11.26
C ASP A 162 11.76 -3.00 10.16
N THR A 163 10.66 -2.90 9.38
CA THR A 163 10.64 -1.99 8.23
C THR A 163 9.49 -1.01 8.24
N ASN A 164 8.26 -1.40 7.87
CA ASN A 164 7.15 -0.47 7.76
C ASN A 164 5.80 -1.09 8.14
N TYR A 165 4.82 -0.23 8.35
CA TYR A 165 3.44 -0.60 8.69
C TYR A 165 2.49 0.53 8.30
N PHE A 166 1.19 0.21 8.25
CA PHE A 166 0.15 1.22 8.12
C PHE A 166 -0.32 1.71 9.49
N HIS A 167 -0.61 2.98 9.56
CA HIS A 167 -1.35 3.57 10.69
C HIS A 167 -2.35 4.60 10.19
N ASP A 168 -3.35 4.90 11.00
CA ASP A 168 -4.33 5.92 10.73
C ASP A 168 -3.71 7.33 10.78
N SER A 169 -4.22 8.23 9.97
CA SER A 169 -3.76 9.61 9.94
C SER A 169 -4.45 10.49 10.98
N HIS A 170 -5.41 9.94 11.74
CA HIS A 170 -6.32 10.67 12.62
C HIS A 170 -7.04 11.83 11.90
N GLU A 171 -7.36 11.63 10.63
CA GLU A 171 -8.12 12.60 9.84
C GLU A 171 -9.60 12.53 10.25
N HIS A 172 -10.04 13.52 10.99
CA HIS A 172 -11.45 13.61 11.39
C HIS A 172 -12.38 13.68 10.17
N ALA A 173 -13.52 13.01 10.28
CA ALA A 173 -14.56 13.05 9.28
C ALA A 173 -15.00 14.50 9.03
N SER A 174 -14.87 14.95 7.79
CA SER A 174 -15.25 16.28 7.37
C SER A 174 -15.92 16.24 5.99
N ALA A 175 -16.75 17.24 5.70
CA ALA A 175 -17.36 17.39 4.39
C ALA A 175 -16.32 17.44 3.26
N ARG A 176 -15.12 17.96 3.53
CA ARG A 176 -13.99 17.96 2.57
C ARG A 176 -13.47 16.54 2.32
N THR A 177 -13.32 15.74 3.36
CA THR A 177 -12.84 14.35 3.26
C THR A 177 -13.84 13.51 2.47
N VAL A 178 -15.13 13.61 2.79
CA VAL A 178 -16.20 12.92 2.06
C VAL A 178 -16.20 13.33 0.58
N ARG A 179 -16.10 14.64 0.30
CA ARG A 179 -16.00 15.13 -1.08
C ARG A 179 -14.78 14.57 -1.82
N ASN A 180 -13.62 14.51 -1.16
CA ASN A 180 -12.41 13.93 -1.74
C ASN A 180 -12.57 12.44 -2.07
N ILE A 181 -13.31 11.71 -1.24
CA ILE A 181 -13.67 10.31 -1.47
C ILE A 181 -14.60 10.18 -2.68
N LEU A 182 -15.70 10.93 -2.69
CA LEU A 182 -16.71 10.88 -3.75
C LEU A 182 -16.14 11.24 -5.14
N TYR A 183 -15.36 12.31 -5.20
CA TYR A 183 -14.75 12.77 -6.46
C TYR A 183 -13.40 12.09 -6.77
N ARG A 184 -12.98 11.12 -5.97
CA ARG A 184 -11.70 10.41 -6.14
C ARG A 184 -10.52 11.38 -6.28
N THR A 185 -10.53 12.47 -5.52
CA THR A 185 -9.48 13.49 -5.58
C THR A 185 -8.20 12.95 -4.95
N PHE A 186 -7.10 13.00 -5.70
CA PHE A 186 -5.79 12.60 -5.21
C PHE A 186 -5.22 13.67 -4.27
N SER A 187 -5.79 13.79 -3.08
CA SER A 187 -5.42 14.75 -2.05
C SER A 187 -5.09 14.03 -0.76
N ARG A 188 -3.95 14.37 -0.17
CA ARG A 188 -3.53 13.83 1.12
C ARG A 188 -3.89 14.78 2.24
N PRO A 189 -4.20 14.28 3.45
CA PRO A 189 -4.32 15.12 4.63
C PRO A 189 -2.95 15.72 4.99
N GLY A 190 -2.93 17.01 5.26
CA GLY A 190 -1.79 17.72 5.82
C GLY A 190 -0.77 18.28 4.82
N TRP A 191 0.04 19.22 5.34
CA TRP A 191 1.01 20.05 4.59
C TRP A 191 2.32 19.33 4.23
N LYS A 192 2.53 18.09 4.69
CA LYS A 192 3.87 17.51 4.68
C LYS A 192 4.07 16.58 3.46
N LYS A 193 4.76 17.07 2.45
CA LYS A 193 5.23 16.33 1.27
C LYS A 193 5.96 15.01 1.59
N TRP A 194 6.53 14.89 2.79
CA TRP A 194 7.29 13.72 3.23
C TRP A 194 6.44 12.54 3.71
N LYS A 195 5.13 12.71 3.81
CA LYS A 195 4.19 11.58 4.00
C LYS A 195 3.72 10.97 2.67
N SER A 196 4.56 11.00 1.65
CA SER A 196 4.30 10.25 0.42
C SER A 196 4.24 8.76 0.75
N MET A 197 3.18 8.09 0.32
CA MET A 197 3.07 6.65 0.42
C MET A 197 3.38 6.07 -0.95
N ILE A 198 4.64 5.67 -1.16
CA ILE A 198 5.03 5.00 -2.39
C ILE A 198 5.06 3.51 -2.11
N LEU A 199 4.22 2.80 -2.85
CA LEU A 199 4.11 1.35 -2.81
C LEU A 199 4.56 0.78 -4.15
N ASN A 200 5.32 -0.30 -4.12
CA ASN A 200 5.67 -1.01 -5.34
C ASN A 200 4.56 -1.98 -5.78
N VAL A 201 4.68 -2.53 -6.99
CA VAL A 201 3.68 -3.44 -7.57
C VAL A 201 3.38 -4.63 -6.66
N GLU A 202 4.38 -5.19 -5.98
CA GLU A 202 4.21 -6.34 -5.09
C GLU A 202 3.44 -5.98 -3.82
N GLU A 203 3.74 -4.83 -3.22
CA GLU A 203 3.00 -4.31 -2.07
C GLU A 203 1.54 -4.02 -2.44
N ILE A 204 1.31 -3.43 -3.62
CA ILE A 204 -0.04 -3.16 -4.13
C ILE A 204 -0.81 -4.45 -4.38
N SER A 205 -0.18 -5.44 -5.02
CA SER A 205 -0.83 -6.75 -5.26
C SER A 205 -1.13 -7.51 -3.97
N SER A 206 -0.37 -7.25 -2.91
CA SER A 206 -0.65 -7.80 -1.58
C SER A 206 -1.81 -7.10 -0.88
N LEU A 207 -2.00 -5.79 -1.14
CA LEU A 207 -3.10 -5.02 -0.58
C LEU A 207 -4.43 -5.31 -1.27
N PHE A 208 -4.40 -5.47 -2.58
CA PHE A 208 -5.59 -5.72 -3.37
C PHE A 208 -5.32 -6.64 -4.56
N HIS A 209 -6.12 -7.67 -4.63
CA HIS A 209 -6.31 -8.54 -5.80
C HIS A 209 -7.72 -9.10 -5.76
N PHE A 210 -8.19 -9.64 -6.87
CA PHE A 210 -9.51 -10.28 -6.89
C PHE A 210 -9.50 -11.54 -6.01
N PRO A 211 -10.46 -11.67 -5.08
CA PRO A 211 -10.54 -12.87 -4.26
C PRO A 211 -10.77 -14.10 -5.14
N HIS A 212 -10.25 -15.24 -4.71
CA HIS A 212 -10.44 -16.50 -5.41
C HIS A 212 -11.16 -17.51 -4.51
N SER A 213 -12.19 -18.19 -5.04
CA SER A 213 -13.05 -19.10 -4.28
C SER A 213 -12.32 -20.22 -3.54
N LYS A 214 -11.13 -20.60 -3.99
CA LYS A 214 -10.29 -21.61 -3.33
C LYS A 214 -9.66 -21.12 -2.04
N TYR A 215 -9.36 -19.82 -1.95
CA TYR A 215 -8.59 -19.24 -0.85
C TYR A 215 -9.41 -18.31 0.03
N ASN A 216 -10.54 -17.78 -0.47
CA ASN A 216 -11.42 -16.91 0.28
C ASN A 216 -12.66 -17.68 0.70
N LEU A 217 -12.84 -17.82 2.02
CA LEU A 217 -13.94 -18.58 2.64
C LEU A 217 -15.03 -17.67 3.21
N THR A 218 -15.01 -16.39 2.91
CA THR A 218 -16.00 -15.41 3.41
C THR A 218 -17.39 -15.74 2.84
N PRO A 219 -18.41 -16.03 3.67
CA PRO A 219 -19.71 -16.52 3.21
C PRO A 219 -20.49 -15.51 2.36
N GLU A 220 -20.29 -14.21 2.62
CA GLU A 220 -20.99 -13.10 1.96
C GLU A 220 -20.55 -12.90 0.51
N ILE A 221 -19.40 -13.46 0.12
CA ILE A 221 -18.93 -13.39 -1.25
C ILE A 221 -19.69 -14.39 -2.10
N LYS A 222 -20.59 -13.88 -2.94
CA LYS A 222 -21.37 -14.70 -3.87
C LYS A 222 -20.52 -15.06 -5.09
N TRP A 223 -20.02 -16.29 -5.12
CA TRP A 223 -19.25 -16.79 -6.25
C TRP A 223 -20.17 -17.10 -7.42
N GLN A 224 -19.94 -16.46 -8.56
CA GLN A 224 -20.61 -16.86 -9.79
C GLN A 224 -19.98 -18.15 -10.35
N LYS A 225 -20.80 -19.15 -10.58
CA LYS A 225 -20.39 -20.33 -11.35
C LYS A 225 -20.36 -19.94 -12.81
N PHE A 226 -19.16 -19.72 -13.35
CA PHE A 226 -19.00 -19.39 -14.76
C PHE A 226 -19.42 -20.58 -15.64
N LYS A 227 -20.26 -20.30 -16.61
CA LYS A 227 -20.48 -21.20 -17.73
C LYS A 227 -19.42 -20.84 -18.78
N ILE A 228 -18.49 -21.75 -19.06
CA ILE A 228 -17.55 -21.57 -20.17
C ILE A 228 -18.34 -21.61 -21.47
N VAL A 229 -18.43 -20.48 -22.15
CA VAL A 229 -19.18 -20.32 -23.38
C VAL A 229 -18.29 -19.76 -24.49
N LYS A 230 -18.70 -19.96 -25.73
CA LYS A 230 -18.07 -19.31 -26.90
C LYS A 230 -18.11 -17.79 -26.70
N ALA A 231 -17.06 -17.09 -27.11
CA ALA A 231 -17.07 -15.64 -27.19
C ALA A 231 -18.21 -15.15 -28.11
N PRO A 232 -18.92 -14.08 -27.76
CA PRO A 232 -19.92 -13.49 -28.65
C PRO A 232 -19.33 -13.11 -30.00
N ASP A 233 -20.13 -13.18 -31.06
CA ASP A 233 -19.65 -12.87 -32.40
C ASP A 233 -19.55 -11.35 -32.67
N ASN A 234 -20.15 -10.50 -31.81
CA ASN A 234 -20.24 -9.05 -31.92
C ASN A 234 -19.17 -8.29 -31.12
N ILE A 235 -18.14 -8.97 -30.59
CA ILE A 235 -17.06 -8.32 -29.89
C ILE A 235 -16.16 -7.54 -30.86
N PRO A 236 -15.56 -6.40 -30.43
CA PRO A 236 -14.56 -5.70 -31.21
C PRO A 236 -13.38 -6.62 -31.55
N LYS A 237 -12.80 -6.45 -32.76
CA LYS A 237 -11.66 -7.24 -33.23
C LYS A 237 -10.32 -6.52 -33.12
N GLU A 238 -10.36 -5.27 -32.71
CA GLU A 238 -9.22 -4.37 -32.57
C GLU A 238 -9.41 -3.45 -31.36
N TRP A 239 -8.41 -2.69 -30.96
CA TRP A 239 -8.32 -1.76 -29.84
C TRP A 239 -7.52 -2.36 -28.68
N ILE A 240 -7.95 -2.15 -27.44
CA ILE A 240 -7.20 -2.59 -26.24
C ILE A 240 -7.50 -4.06 -26.00
N LEU A 241 -6.47 -4.92 -26.12
CA LEU A 241 -6.59 -6.33 -25.78
C LEU A 241 -6.76 -6.49 -24.27
N MET A 242 -7.87 -7.11 -23.86
CA MET A 242 -8.20 -7.35 -22.46
C MET A 242 -7.78 -8.74 -22.00
N TRP A 243 -8.22 -9.78 -22.72
CA TRP A 243 -7.89 -11.19 -22.41
C TRP A 243 -8.19 -12.09 -23.60
N TYR A 244 -8.01 -13.39 -23.41
CA TYR A 244 -8.33 -14.41 -24.40
C TYR A 244 -9.46 -15.31 -23.87
N ASN A 245 -10.53 -15.48 -24.67
CA ASN A 245 -11.53 -16.52 -24.41
C ASN A 245 -11.02 -17.84 -25.02
N ILE A 246 -10.93 -18.88 -24.19
CA ILE A 246 -10.54 -20.22 -24.62
C ILE A 246 -11.75 -21.14 -24.49
N TYR A 247 -12.31 -21.56 -25.61
CA TYR A 247 -13.46 -22.44 -25.66
C TYR A 247 -13.26 -23.59 -26.66
N ARG A 248 -13.33 -24.81 -26.17
CA ARG A 248 -13.14 -26.04 -27.00
C ARG A 248 -11.86 -26.00 -27.86
N GLY A 249 -10.74 -25.56 -27.26
CA GLY A 249 -9.44 -25.48 -27.94
C GLY A 249 -9.28 -24.32 -28.90
N LYS A 250 -10.28 -23.45 -29.07
CA LYS A 250 -10.19 -22.22 -29.85
C LYS A 250 -9.91 -21.05 -28.91
N THR A 251 -8.91 -20.26 -29.23
CA THR A 251 -8.55 -19.03 -28.52
C THR A 251 -9.03 -17.82 -29.32
N VAL A 252 -9.85 -16.98 -28.71
CA VAL A 252 -10.40 -15.75 -29.31
C VAL A 252 -9.96 -14.57 -28.48
N PRO A 253 -9.24 -13.59 -29.03
CA PRO A 253 -8.88 -12.37 -28.30
C PRO A 253 -10.12 -11.50 -28.08
N ILE A 254 -10.23 -10.93 -26.88
CA ILE A 254 -11.31 -10.02 -26.46
C ILE A 254 -10.73 -8.63 -26.36
N TYR A 255 -11.30 -7.69 -27.11
CA TYR A 255 -10.90 -6.30 -27.15
C TYR A 255 -11.97 -5.40 -26.54
N MET A 256 -11.56 -4.29 -25.99
CA MET A 256 -12.41 -3.21 -25.49
C MET A 256 -12.18 -1.96 -26.34
N LYS A 257 -13.27 -1.29 -26.74
CA LYS A 257 -13.15 0.02 -27.37
C LYS A 257 -12.66 1.07 -26.37
N ALA A 258 -11.87 2.02 -26.84
CA ALA A 258 -11.34 3.09 -25.99
C ALA A 258 -12.40 4.14 -25.60
N GLU A 259 -13.58 4.12 -26.25
CA GLU A 259 -14.65 5.08 -26.05
C GLU A 259 -15.79 4.58 -25.12
N ASP A 260 -15.68 3.35 -24.60
CA ASP A 260 -16.68 2.74 -23.73
C ASP A 260 -16.32 2.85 -22.24
#